data_7bf972e43c5be85bcf9d59e126ff5829
#
_entry.id   7bf972e43c5be85bcf9d59e126ff5829
#
_cell.length_a   1.000
_cell.length_b   1.000
_cell.length_c   1.000
_cell.angle_alpha   90.00
_cell.angle_beta   90.00
_cell.angle_gamma   90.00
#
_symmetry.space_group_name_H-M   'P 1'
#
loop_
_entity.id
_entity.type
_entity.pdbx_description
1 polymer ?
#
loop_
_entity_poly.entity_id
_entity_poly.type
_entity_poly.pdbx_seq_one_letter_code
_entity_poly.pdbx_strand_id
1 'polypeptide(L)' 'NDKFMPGVPIKILNRWGQIVYEGDDGWDGTINNRLAVPGTYYYIIELKDENGKVIKTYNGDLLLIKK' A
#
# COMPACT_ATOMS: atom_id res chain seq x y z
N ASN A 1 8.32 1.40 9.02
CA ASN A 1 9.43 1.02 8.26
C ASN A 1 9.05 -0.10 7.31
N ASP A 2 9.85 -1.04 7.08
CA ASP A 2 9.72 -1.97 5.98
C ASP A 2 8.90 -3.21 6.31
N LYS A 3 7.70 -3.01 6.74
CA LYS A 3 6.77 -4.11 6.97
C LYS A 3 6.48 -4.87 5.70
N PHE A 4 6.59 -4.22 4.56
CA PHE A 4 6.31 -4.82 3.28
C PHE A 4 7.62 -5.22 2.63
N MET A 5 7.56 -6.18 1.73
CA MET A 5 8.73 -6.70 1.04
C MET A 5 9.33 -5.61 0.17
N PRO A 6 10.61 -5.26 0.37
CA PRO A 6 11.25 -4.24 -0.46
C PRO A 6 11.25 -4.67 -1.92
N GLY A 7 11.01 -3.74 -2.81
CA GLY A 7 10.99 -4.00 -4.23
C GLY A 7 9.71 -4.60 -4.76
N VAL A 8 8.71 -4.82 -3.90
CA VAL A 8 7.41 -5.33 -4.32
C VAL A 8 6.43 -4.16 -4.30
N PRO A 9 5.83 -3.82 -5.43
CA PRO A 9 4.89 -2.71 -5.47
C PRO A 9 3.66 -2.99 -4.61
N ILE A 10 3.23 -1.95 -3.91
CA ILE A 10 2.02 -2.00 -3.12
C ILE A 10 1.15 -0.80 -3.46
N LYS A 11 -0.15 -1.03 -3.46
CA LYS A 11 -1.13 0.05 -3.60
C LYS A 11 -1.86 0.20 -2.29
N ILE A 12 -1.99 1.43 -1.84
CA ILE A 12 -2.76 1.74 -0.64
C ILE A 12 -3.97 2.56 -1.08
N LEU A 13 -5.14 2.15 -0.60
CA LEU A 13 -6.40 2.79 -0.99
C LEU A 13 -7.10 3.28 0.28
N ASN A 14 -7.82 4.38 0.13
CA ASN A 14 -8.67 4.85 1.22
C ASN A 14 -10.00 4.08 1.19
N ARG A 15 -10.87 4.42 2.13
CA ARG A 15 -12.15 3.72 2.26
C ARG A 15 -13.11 3.98 1.08
N TRP A 16 -12.81 4.96 0.26
CA TRP A 16 -13.60 5.23 -0.95
C TRP A 16 -13.00 4.54 -2.18
N GLY A 17 -11.94 3.76 -2.00
CA GLY A 17 -11.32 3.04 -3.11
C GLY A 17 -10.35 3.87 -3.94
N GLN A 18 -9.98 5.04 -3.47
CA GLN A 18 -9.02 5.89 -4.17
C GLN A 18 -7.60 5.49 -3.77
N ILE A 19 -6.71 5.40 -4.75
CA ILE A 19 -5.32 5.08 -4.50
C ILE A 19 -4.64 6.31 -3.88
N VAL A 20 -4.11 6.13 -2.67
CA VAL A 20 -3.42 7.21 -1.96
C VAL A 20 -1.91 7.02 -1.95
N TYR A 21 -1.45 5.82 -2.28
CA TYR A 21 -0.03 5.52 -2.43
C TYR A 21 0.14 4.36 -3.41
N GLU A 22 1.18 4.44 -4.21
CA GLU A 22 1.56 3.36 -5.09
C GLU A 22 3.07 3.41 -5.26
N GLY A 23 3.74 2.32 -4.91
CA GLY A 23 5.18 2.26 -5.02
C GLY A 23 5.72 1.00 -4.39
N ASP A 24 7.04 0.89 -4.36
CA ASP A 24 7.72 -0.31 -3.89
C ASP A 24 8.66 -0.06 -2.71
N ASP A 25 8.63 1.11 -2.13
CA ASP A 25 9.52 1.47 -1.02
C ASP A 25 8.78 1.66 0.31
N GLY A 26 7.52 1.22 0.36
CA GLY A 26 6.74 1.31 1.57
C GLY A 26 6.04 2.66 1.71
N TRP A 27 4.89 2.64 2.36
CA TRP A 27 4.11 3.85 2.58
C TRP A 27 4.48 4.44 3.93
N ASP A 28 4.75 5.72 3.94
CA ASP A 28 5.12 6.42 5.17
C ASP A 28 3.94 7.07 5.87
N GLY A 29 2.73 6.84 5.38
CA GLY A 29 1.54 7.41 6.00
C GLY A 29 1.21 8.82 5.55
N THR A 30 1.84 9.31 4.49
CA THR A 30 1.56 10.66 4.01
C THR A 30 0.90 10.62 2.65
N ILE A 31 0.11 11.66 2.37
CA ILE A 31 -0.54 11.87 1.08
C ILE A 31 -0.24 13.30 0.70
N ASN A 32 0.43 13.50 -0.44
CA ASN A 32 0.80 14.84 -0.91
C ASN A 32 1.56 15.64 0.14
N ASN A 33 2.52 14.97 0.81
CA ASN A 33 3.37 15.58 1.85
C ASN A 33 2.63 15.97 3.12
N ARG A 34 1.45 15.43 3.32
CA ARG A 34 0.68 15.63 4.54
C ARG A 34 0.37 14.30 5.18
N LEU A 35 0.26 14.28 6.50
CA LEU A 35 -0.13 13.06 7.19
C LEU A 35 -1.52 12.65 6.74
N ALA A 36 -1.67 11.36 6.42
CA ALA A 36 -2.97 10.83 6.06
C ALA A 36 -3.90 10.85 7.27
N VAL A 37 -5.18 10.97 6.99
CA VAL A 37 -6.19 10.93 8.05
C VAL A 37 -6.16 9.55 8.70
N PRO A 38 -6.08 9.45 10.02
CA PRO A 38 -6.14 8.16 10.70
C PRO A 38 -7.42 7.42 10.36
N GLY A 39 -7.34 6.10 10.30
CA GLY A 39 -8.49 5.26 10.00
C GLY A 39 -8.08 4.04 9.22
N THR A 40 -9.07 3.40 8.64
CA THR A 40 -8.85 2.15 7.90
C THR A 40 -8.49 2.45 6.46
N TYR A 41 -7.42 1.80 6.01
CA TYR A 41 -6.98 1.82 4.63
C TYR A 41 -6.92 0.39 4.13
N TYR A 42 -6.79 0.23 2.84
CA TYR A 42 -6.71 -1.08 2.21
C TYR A 42 -5.44 -1.17 1.39
N TYR A 43 -4.91 -2.38 1.27
CA TYR A 43 -3.70 -2.57 0.47
C TYR A 43 -3.91 -3.69 -0.53
N ILE A 44 -3.20 -3.59 -1.63
CA ILE A 44 -3.14 -4.62 -2.66
C ILE A 44 -1.67 -4.81 -3.02
N ILE A 45 -1.21 -6.06 -2.94
CA ILE A 45 0.14 -6.43 -3.32
C ILE A 45 0.04 -7.48 -4.41
N GLU A 46 0.65 -7.22 -5.55
CA GLU A 46 0.68 -8.15 -6.66
C GLU A 46 2.10 -8.66 -6.85
N LEU A 47 2.29 -9.97 -6.70
CA LEU A 47 3.57 -10.59 -6.99
C LEU A 47 3.58 -10.99 -8.45
N LYS A 48 4.63 -10.61 -9.15
CA LYS A 48 4.77 -10.88 -10.58
C LYS A 48 6.00 -11.74 -10.83
N ASP A 49 5.93 -12.55 -11.87
CA ASP A 49 7.11 -13.30 -12.31
C ASP A 49 8.00 -12.41 -13.17
N GLU A 50 9.08 -12.98 -13.68
CA GLU A 50 10.03 -12.21 -14.46
C GLU A 50 9.47 -11.73 -15.81
N ASN A 51 8.34 -12.29 -16.23
CA ASN A 51 7.66 -11.85 -17.45
C ASN A 51 6.60 -10.79 -17.19
N GLY A 52 6.46 -10.37 -15.92
CA GLY A 52 5.47 -9.37 -15.57
C GLY A 52 4.07 -9.93 -15.34
N LYS A 53 3.93 -11.24 -15.33
CA LYS A 53 2.63 -11.87 -15.11
C LYS A 53 2.35 -11.94 -13.61
N VAL A 54 1.15 -11.53 -13.20
CA VAL A 54 0.75 -11.63 -11.80
C VAL A 54 0.56 -13.09 -11.45
N ILE A 55 1.35 -13.56 -10.47
CA ILE A 55 1.28 -14.94 -10.02
C ILE A 55 0.57 -15.06 -8.68
N LYS A 56 0.45 -13.98 -7.94
CA LYS A 56 -0.28 -14.00 -6.68
C LYS A 56 -0.65 -12.58 -6.29
N THR A 57 -1.83 -12.44 -5.70
CA THR A 57 -2.32 -11.15 -5.21
C THR A 57 -2.66 -11.29 -3.74
N TYR A 58 -2.15 -10.38 -2.93
CA TYR A 58 -2.54 -10.23 -1.53
C TYR A 58 -3.31 -8.95 -1.37
N ASN A 59 -4.34 -8.98 -0.54
CA ASN A 59 -5.07 -7.77 -0.21
C ASN A 59 -5.55 -7.87 1.23
N GLY A 60 -5.84 -6.73 1.81
CA GLY A 60 -6.32 -6.69 3.17
C GLY A 60 -6.53 -5.26 3.60
N ASP A 61 -6.76 -5.09 4.89
CA ASP A 61 -6.93 -3.78 5.46
C ASP A 61 -5.82 -3.50 6.46
N LEU A 62 -5.60 -2.22 6.69
CA LEU A 62 -4.66 -1.76 7.70
C LEU A 62 -5.26 -0.57 8.41
N LEU A 63 -4.89 -0.41 9.67
CA LEU A 63 -5.35 0.70 10.47
C LEU A 63 -4.22 1.70 10.66
N LEU A 64 -4.44 2.91 10.20
CA LEU A 64 -3.49 3.99 10.42
C LEU A 64 -3.85 4.70 11.72
N ILE A 65 -2.92 4.69 12.65
CA ILE A 65 -3.13 5.26 13.97
C ILE A 65 -2.27 6.51 14.08
N LYS A 66 -2.91 7.59 14.49
CA LYS A 66 -2.20 8.83 14.75
C LYS A 66 -1.56 8.77 16.14
N LYS A 67 -0.31 9.15 16.19
CA LYS A 67 0.39 9.24 17.46
C LYS A 67 0.40 10.65 18.01
#